data_a21c4004e6c075839596391044aa0d61
#
_entry.id   a21c4004e6c075839596391044aa0d61
#
_cell.length_a   1.000
_cell.length_b   1.000
_cell.length_c   1.000
_cell.angle_alpha   90.00
_cell.angle_beta   90.00
_cell.angle_gamma   90.00
#
_symmetry.space_group_name_H-M   'P 1'
#
loop_
_entity.id
_entity.type
_entity.pdbx_description
1 polymer ?
#
loop_
_entity_poly.entity_id
_entity_poly.type
_entity_poly.pdbx_seq_one_letter_code
_entity_poly.pdbx_strand_id
1 'polypeptide(L)'
;YLHSATMVKAGLYLVARMTPIFAVSQGWIWTVTAVGLITLFWASLNATKQQDLKGILAFSTVSQLGMIMAMLGIGAVSFPFEGAESQIYITAFTADIFHLINHATFKGALFMITGGVDHSTGTRDVKKLGGLLTIMPISFTITLITSLSMAGIPPFNGFLSKEKFLESMIEVTNVNLFSLDTLGILIPITAIIGSVFTFVYSVRFIGQIFLGSYKEDKLPKKAHEVSPLMLISPSILAILVIVFGLFPAILSGSIIEPAVNAIGQTTNSTAEF
;
A
#
# COMPACT_ATOMS: atom_id res chain seq x y z
N TYR A 1 -0.76 15.43 0.52
CA TYR A 1 -1.82 14.49 0.90
C TYR A 1 -2.75 14.17 -0.26
N LEU A 2 -3.40 15.17 -0.86
CA LEU A 2 -4.38 14.98 -1.94
C LEU A 2 -3.85 14.12 -3.09
N HIS A 3 -2.64 14.41 -3.57
CA HIS A 3 -2.03 13.71 -4.70
C HIS A 3 -1.69 12.25 -4.40
N SER A 4 -1.31 11.91 -3.17
CA SER A 4 -0.87 10.55 -2.83
C SER A 4 -1.98 9.67 -2.25
N ALA A 5 -2.92 10.26 -1.52
CA ALA A 5 -3.91 9.52 -0.75
C ALA A 5 -5.31 9.48 -1.40
N THR A 6 -5.63 10.41 -2.30
CA THR A 6 -6.99 10.61 -2.80
C THR A 6 -7.08 10.53 -4.33
N MET A 7 -6.48 11.47 -5.06
CA MET A 7 -6.64 11.59 -6.52
C MET A 7 -6.23 10.33 -7.29
N VAL A 8 -5.10 9.74 -6.92
CA VAL A 8 -4.56 8.55 -7.59
C VAL A 8 -5.46 7.31 -7.46
N LYS A 9 -6.45 7.35 -6.55
CA LYS A 9 -7.39 6.24 -6.33
C LYS A 9 -8.67 6.38 -7.15
N ALA A 10 -8.91 7.53 -7.78
CA ALA A 10 -10.12 7.75 -8.58
C ALA A 10 -10.24 6.74 -9.74
N GLY A 11 -9.11 6.40 -10.39
CA GLY A 11 -9.08 5.38 -11.43
C GLY A 11 -9.40 3.98 -10.89
N LEU A 12 -8.87 3.62 -9.72
CA LEU A 12 -9.18 2.33 -9.07
C LEU A 12 -10.66 2.25 -8.68
N TYR A 13 -11.20 3.34 -8.13
CA TYR A 13 -12.62 3.42 -7.81
C TYR A 13 -13.50 3.22 -9.06
N LEU A 14 -13.12 3.84 -10.19
CA LEU A 14 -13.84 3.64 -11.46
C LEU A 14 -13.78 2.18 -11.90
N VAL A 15 -12.60 1.55 -11.88
CA VAL A 15 -12.46 0.13 -12.22
C VAL A 15 -13.30 -0.75 -11.29
N ALA A 16 -13.28 -0.50 -9.97
CA ALA A 16 -14.11 -1.22 -9.00
C ALA A 16 -15.60 -1.09 -9.33
N ARG A 17 -16.09 0.10 -9.68
CA ARG A 17 -17.49 0.35 -10.04
C ARG A 17 -17.91 -0.29 -11.38
N MET A 18 -16.97 -0.43 -12.30
CA MET A 18 -17.21 -1.06 -13.60
C MET A 18 -17.06 -2.60 -13.55
N THR A 19 -16.39 -3.12 -12.54
CA THR A 19 -16.12 -4.55 -12.38
C THR A 19 -17.39 -5.43 -12.44
N PRO A 20 -18.51 -5.11 -11.76
CA PRO A 20 -19.72 -5.96 -11.86
C PRO A 20 -20.25 -6.11 -13.30
N ILE A 21 -20.02 -5.09 -14.15
CA ILE A 21 -20.49 -5.10 -15.54
C ILE A 21 -19.56 -5.94 -16.43
N PHE A 22 -18.23 -5.80 -16.24
CA PHE A 22 -17.24 -6.40 -17.13
C PHE A 22 -16.68 -7.75 -16.63
N ALA A 23 -16.90 -8.12 -15.36
CA ALA A 23 -16.40 -9.35 -14.76
C ALA A 23 -16.92 -10.65 -15.40
N VAL A 24 -17.98 -10.56 -16.19
CA VAL A 24 -18.48 -11.69 -17.03
C VAL A 24 -17.42 -12.10 -18.07
N SER A 25 -16.53 -11.20 -18.47
CA SER A 25 -15.46 -11.46 -19.42
C SER A 25 -14.17 -11.89 -18.72
N GLN A 26 -13.71 -13.11 -18.99
CA GLN A 26 -12.41 -13.60 -18.53
C GLN A 26 -11.26 -12.67 -18.96
N GLY A 27 -11.35 -12.06 -20.14
CA GLY A 27 -10.38 -11.11 -20.63
C GLY A 27 -10.25 -9.87 -19.76
N TRP A 28 -11.34 -9.39 -19.18
CA TRP A 28 -11.32 -8.29 -18.20
C TRP A 28 -10.53 -8.69 -16.94
N ILE A 29 -10.88 -9.83 -16.37
CA ILE A 29 -10.26 -10.34 -15.14
C ILE A 29 -8.74 -10.49 -15.31
N TRP A 30 -8.32 -11.18 -16.37
CA TRP A 30 -6.90 -11.36 -16.69
C TRP A 30 -6.18 -10.04 -16.94
N THR A 31 -6.78 -9.11 -17.68
CA THR A 31 -6.18 -7.83 -17.99
C THR A 31 -5.97 -6.99 -16.75
N VAL A 32 -6.99 -6.86 -15.90
CA VAL A 32 -6.91 -6.06 -14.65
C VAL A 32 -5.86 -6.66 -13.70
N THR A 33 -5.88 -7.99 -13.51
CA THR A 33 -4.90 -8.70 -12.66
C THR A 33 -3.47 -8.53 -13.19
N ALA A 34 -3.25 -8.80 -14.48
CA ALA A 34 -1.92 -8.72 -15.10
C ALA A 34 -1.34 -7.29 -15.07
N VAL A 35 -2.13 -6.29 -15.43
CA VAL A 35 -1.73 -4.87 -15.37
C VAL A 35 -1.40 -4.49 -13.93
N GLY A 36 -2.19 -4.93 -12.95
CA GLY A 36 -1.92 -4.71 -11.53
C GLY A 36 -0.58 -5.29 -11.10
N LEU A 37 -0.32 -6.56 -11.39
CA LEU A 37 0.91 -7.26 -11.02
C LEU A 37 2.17 -6.70 -11.72
N ILE A 38 2.08 -6.42 -13.01
CA ILE A 38 3.17 -5.79 -13.76
C ILE A 38 3.50 -4.42 -13.16
N THR A 39 2.47 -3.63 -12.84
CA THR A 39 2.63 -2.32 -12.21
C THR A 39 3.26 -2.44 -10.82
N LEU A 40 2.79 -3.39 -10.00
CA LEU A 40 3.38 -3.68 -8.68
C LEU A 40 4.88 -3.98 -8.81
N PHE A 41 5.25 -4.92 -9.68
CA PHE A 41 6.63 -5.34 -9.86
C PHE A 41 7.51 -4.21 -10.39
N TRP A 42 7.12 -3.60 -11.49
CA TRP A 42 7.92 -2.56 -12.15
C TRP A 42 8.10 -1.32 -11.28
N ALA A 43 7.02 -0.86 -10.64
CA ALA A 43 7.09 0.33 -9.79
C ALA A 43 7.86 0.07 -8.50
N SER A 44 7.73 -1.10 -7.87
CA SER A 44 8.50 -1.44 -6.66
C SER A 44 10.00 -1.54 -6.96
N LEU A 45 10.38 -2.13 -8.08
CA LEU A 45 11.77 -2.17 -8.54
C LEU A 45 12.33 -0.76 -8.80
N ASN A 46 11.54 0.14 -9.42
CA ASN A 46 11.98 1.52 -9.65
C ASN A 46 12.04 2.32 -8.36
N ALA A 47 11.15 2.09 -7.39
CA ALA A 47 11.21 2.74 -6.07
C ALA A 47 12.55 2.45 -5.37
N THR A 48 13.10 1.23 -5.49
CA THR A 48 14.38 0.88 -4.88
C THR A 48 15.58 1.63 -5.50
N LYS A 49 15.46 2.13 -6.72
CA LYS A 49 16.54 2.82 -7.45
C LYS A 49 16.50 4.34 -7.29
N GLN A 50 15.38 4.90 -6.81
CA GLN A 50 15.21 6.35 -6.70
C GLN A 50 16.18 6.98 -5.69
N GLN A 51 16.58 8.20 -5.97
CA GLN A 51 17.47 9.01 -5.12
C GLN A 51 16.79 10.28 -4.58
N ASP A 52 15.61 10.60 -5.05
CA ASP A 52 14.74 11.66 -4.55
C ASP A 52 13.70 11.07 -3.60
N LEU A 53 13.52 11.65 -2.40
CA LEU A 53 12.57 11.16 -1.40
C LEU A 53 11.13 11.12 -1.93
N LYS A 54 10.70 12.17 -2.64
CA LYS A 54 9.36 12.21 -3.24
C LYS A 54 9.25 11.21 -4.39
N GLY A 55 10.35 10.97 -5.12
CA GLY A 55 10.46 9.95 -6.16
C GLY A 55 10.28 8.53 -5.60
N ILE A 56 10.94 8.21 -4.47
CA ILE A 56 10.74 6.91 -3.78
C ILE A 56 9.28 6.73 -3.41
N LEU A 57 8.66 7.75 -2.79
CA LEU A 57 7.26 7.68 -2.38
C LEU A 57 6.29 7.63 -3.57
N ALA A 58 6.58 8.32 -4.68
CA ALA A 58 5.77 8.29 -5.88
C ALA A 58 5.76 6.89 -6.51
N PHE A 59 6.93 6.30 -6.78
CA PHE A 59 7.01 4.94 -7.33
C PHE A 59 6.46 3.88 -6.36
N SER A 60 6.69 4.04 -5.06
CA SER A 60 6.07 3.15 -4.07
C SER A 60 4.55 3.33 -4.00
N THR A 61 3.99 4.50 -4.31
CA THR A 61 2.55 4.68 -4.45
C THR A 61 2.03 3.92 -5.67
N VAL A 62 2.66 4.07 -6.83
CA VAL A 62 2.28 3.32 -8.04
C VAL A 62 2.35 1.81 -7.79
N SER A 63 3.37 1.32 -7.08
CA SER A 63 3.50 -0.07 -6.68
C SER A 63 2.30 -0.56 -5.84
N GLN A 64 1.90 0.21 -4.81
CA GLN A 64 0.77 -0.16 -3.95
C GLN A 64 -0.57 -0.07 -4.70
N LEU A 65 -0.73 0.87 -5.64
CA LEU A 65 -1.90 0.93 -6.50
C LEU A 65 -1.98 -0.26 -7.46
N GLY A 66 -0.81 -0.74 -7.96
CA GLY A 66 -0.73 -1.98 -8.72
C GLY A 66 -1.17 -3.20 -7.91
N MET A 67 -0.83 -3.26 -6.61
CA MET A 67 -1.28 -4.31 -5.69
C MET A 67 -2.81 -4.27 -5.51
N ILE A 68 -3.39 -3.10 -5.27
CA ILE A 68 -4.84 -2.87 -5.20
C ILE A 68 -5.52 -3.33 -6.50
N MET A 69 -4.98 -2.91 -7.66
CA MET A 69 -5.52 -3.28 -8.97
C MET A 69 -5.52 -4.80 -9.19
N ALA A 70 -4.47 -5.50 -8.76
CA ALA A 70 -4.38 -6.96 -8.87
C ALA A 70 -5.42 -7.66 -7.98
N MET A 71 -5.61 -7.20 -6.73
CA MET A 71 -6.67 -7.71 -5.85
C MET A 71 -8.07 -7.48 -6.42
N LEU A 72 -8.30 -6.31 -7.02
CA LEU A 72 -9.56 -5.99 -7.68
C LEU A 72 -9.85 -6.93 -8.87
N GLY A 73 -8.81 -7.24 -9.67
CA GLY A 73 -8.93 -8.18 -10.78
C GLY A 73 -9.26 -9.61 -10.31
N ILE A 74 -8.60 -10.08 -9.25
CA ILE A 74 -8.89 -11.40 -8.65
C ILE A 74 -10.26 -11.41 -8.01
N GLY A 75 -10.61 -10.38 -7.24
CA GLY A 75 -11.94 -10.23 -6.64
C GLY A 75 -13.08 -10.23 -7.67
N ALA A 76 -12.80 -9.76 -8.90
CA ALA A 76 -13.79 -9.77 -10.00
C ALA A 76 -14.32 -11.16 -10.35
N VAL A 77 -13.60 -12.22 -10.03
CA VAL A 77 -14.04 -13.62 -10.30
C VAL A 77 -15.25 -14.00 -9.43
N SER A 78 -15.51 -13.30 -8.33
CA SER A 78 -16.68 -13.57 -7.48
C SER A 78 -18.03 -13.33 -8.17
N PHE A 79 -18.09 -12.54 -9.23
CA PHE A 79 -19.34 -12.19 -9.91
C PHE A 79 -19.93 -13.31 -10.78
N PRO A 80 -19.12 -14.03 -11.62
CA PRO A 80 -19.65 -15.11 -12.45
C PRO A 80 -19.75 -16.47 -11.75
N PHE A 81 -19.16 -16.64 -10.54
CA PHE A 81 -19.10 -17.93 -9.85
C PHE A 81 -19.85 -17.87 -8.51
N GLU A 82 -20.66 -18.90 -8.23
CA GLU A 82 -21.37 -19.09 -6.96
C GLU A 82 -20.73 -20.25 -6.17
N GLY A 83 -20.80 -20.19 -4.83
CA GLY A 83 -20.36 -21.26 -3.93
C GLY A 83 -19.04 -21.00 -3.19
N ALA A 84 -18.34 -22.07 -2.78
CA ALA A 84 -17.13 -21.97 -1.95
C ALA A 84 -15.98 -21.19 -2.63
N GLU A 85 -15.88 -21.22 -3.94
CA GLU A 85 -14.89 -20.45 -4.70
C GLU A 85 -15.13 -18.95 -4.59
N SER A 86 -16.37 -18.49 -4.38
CA SER A 86 -16.68 -17.07 -4.21
C SER A 86 -16.06 -16.46 -2.94
N GLN A 87 -15.79 -17.25 -1.90
CA GLN A 87 -15.20 -16.77 -0.65
C GLN A 87 -13.77 -16.23 -0.85
N ILE A 88 -12.96 -16.91 -1.66
CA ILE A 88 -11.57 -16.48 -1.95
C ILE A 88 -11.58 -15.08 -2.58
N TYR A 89 -12.52 -14.84 -3.47
CA TYR A 89 -12.63 -13.58 -4.20
C TYR A 89 -13.19 -12.45 -3.35
N ILE A 90 -14.12 -12.76 -2.44
CA ILE A 90 -14.62 -11.81 -1.45
C ILE A 90 -13.48 -11.39 -0.53
N THR A 91 -12.61 -12.33 -0.13
CA THR A 91 -11.41 -12.04 0.65
C THR A 91 -10.49 -11.06 -0.09
N ALA A 92 -10.30 -11.24 -1.41
CA ALA A 92 -9.50 -10.31 -2.22
C ALA A 92 -10.11 -8.89 -2.28
N PHE A 93 -11.42 -8.75 -2.45
CA PHE A 93 -12.10 -7.45 -2.38
C PHE A 93 -12.01 -6.80 -1.00
N THR A 94 -12.19 -7.60 0.05
CA THR A 94 -12.05 -7.15 1.44
C THR A 94 -10.63 -6.62 1.69
N ALA A 95 -9.61 -7.37 1.26
CA ALA A 95 -8.21 -6.97 1.35
C ALA A 95 -7.93 -5.69 0.55
N ASP A 96 -8.55 -5.56 -0.63
CA ASP A 96 -8.42 -4.38 -1.50
C ASP A 96 -8.89 -3.10 -0.81
N ILE A 97 -10.13 -3.09 -0.31
CA ILE A 97 -10.71 -1.92 0.37
C ILE A 97 -9.94 -1.59 1.64
N PHE A 98 -9.58 -2.62 2.43
CA PHE A 98 -8.78 -2.46 3.63
C PHE A 98 -7.41 -1.87 3.32
N HIS A 99 -6.73 -2.37 2.28
CA HIS A 99 -5.43 -1.83 1.87
C HIS A 99 -5.54 -0.40 1.32
N LEU A 100 -6.63 -0.07 0.64
CA LEU A 100 -6.89 1.28 0.14
C LEU A 100 -6.96 2.30 1.29
N ILE A 101 -7.62 1.96 2.39
CA ILE A 101 -7.70 2.80 3.61
C ILE A 101 -6.31 2.88 4.28
N ASN A 102 -5.66 1.74 4.50
CA ASN A 102 -4.34 1.67 5.12
C ASN A 102 -3.31 2.47 4.33
N HIS A 103 -3.32 2.33 3.01
CA HIS A 103 -2.45 3.09 2.12
C HIS A 103 -2.67 4.61 2.26
N ALA A 104 -3.91 5.08 2.42
CA ALA A 104 -4.18 6.50 2.64
C ALA A 104 -3.53 7.02 3.93
N THR A 105 -3.57 6.23 5.01
CA THR A 105 -3.01 6.62 6.31
C THR A 105 -1.49 6.67 6.27
N PHE A 106 -0.81 5.57 5.96
CA PHE A 106 0.65 5.56 6.01
C PHE A 106 1.30 6.42 4.90
N LYS A 107 0.74 6.45 3.68
CA LYS A 107 1.28 7.31 2.61
C LYS A 107 1.05 8.78 2.86
N GLY A 108 -0.14 9.14 3.34
CA GLY A 108 -0.42 10.52 3.72
C GLY A 108 0.59 11.05 4.73
N ALA A 109 0.87 10.29 5.79
CA ALA A 109 1.88 10.65 6.78
C ALA A 109 3.28 10.75 6.17
N LEU A 110 3.73 9.75 5.38
CA LEU A 110 5.06 9.75 4.76
C LEU A 110 5.29 10.94 3.84
N PHE A 111 4.31 11.31 3.01
CA PHE A 111 4.45 12.48 2.13
C PHE A 111 4.51 13.80 2.91
N MET A 112 3.73 13.93 4.00
CA MET A 112 3.78 15.12 4.84
C MET A 112 5.11 15.24 5.58
N ILE A 113 5.62 14.15 6.17
CA ILE A 113 6.95 14.13 6.80
C ILE A 113 8.06 14.41 5.77
N THR A 114 7.98 13.83 4.57
CA THR A 114 8.95 14.13 3.51
C THR A 114 8.95 15.63 3.15
N GLY A 115 7.77 16.26 3.12
CA GLY A 115 7.67 17.70 2.96
C GLY A 115 8.32 18.47 4.12
N GLY A 116 8.13 18.01 5.36
CA GLY A 116 8.79 18.58 6.55
C GLY A 116 10.30 18.41 6.51
N VAL A 117 10.83 17.25 6.16
CA VAL A 117 12.28 17.01 5.99
C VAL A 117 12.85 17.91 4.90
N ASP A 118 12.19 18.02 3.73
CA ASP A 118 12.58 18.91 2.63
C ASP A 118 12.65 20.37 3.10
N HIS A 119 11.65 20.82 3.85
CA HIS A 119 11.61 22.19 4.40
C HIS A 119 12.73 22.45 5.41
N SER A 120 13.00 21.52 6.32
CA SER A 120 13.96 21.64 7.41
C SER A 120 15.42 21.48 6.97
N THR A 121 15.70 20.68 5.93
CA THR A 121 17.05 20.39 5.43
C THR A 121 17.38 21.14 4.14
N GLY A 122 16.36 21.58 3.40
CA GLY A 122 16.50 22.21 2.09
C GLY A 122 16.81 21.24 0.95
N THR A 123 16.68 19.92 1.17
CA THR A 123 17.00 18.92 0.14
C THR A 123 16.13 17.66 0.26
N ARG A 124 15.88 17.01 -0.89
CA ARG A 124 15.22 15.71 -1.00
C ARG A 124 16.17 14.61 -1.49
N ASP A 125 17.41 14.98 -1.79
CA ASP A 125 18.40 14.03 -2.29
C ASP A 125 18.89 13.15 -1.12
N VAL A 126 18.58 11.86 -1.18
CA VAL A 126 18.96 10.87 -0.15
C VAL A 126 20.47 10.75 0.04
N LYS A 127 21.28 11.09 -0.97
CA LYS A 127 22.75 11.07 -0.88
C LYS A 127 23.29 12.17 0.05
N LYS A 128 22.55 13.27 0.17
CA LYS A 128 22.89 14.40 1.02
C LYS A 128 22.35 14.25 2.43
N LEU A 129 21.29 13.42 2.61
CA LEU A 129 20.69 13.13 3.91
C LEU A 129 21.47 12.03 4.64
N GLY A 130 21.20 11.89 5.93
CA GLY A 130 21.73 10.87 6.83
C GLY A 130 21.87 11.39 8.26
N GLY A 131 21.76 10.49 9.26
CA GLY A 131 22.00 10.83 10.67
C GLY A 131 21.02 11.81 11.30
N LEU A 132 19.82 11.99 10.72
CA LEU A 132 18.83 12.95 11.23
C LEU A 132 18.08 12.44 12.48
N LEU A 133 18.31 11.20 12.92
CA LEU A 133 17.63 10.60 14.07
C LEU A 133 17.72 11.47 15.35
N THR A 134 18.90 11.99 15.63
CA THR A 134 19.14 12.79 16.85
C THR A 134 18.60 14.22 16.75
N ILE A 135 18.43 14.73 15.54
CA ILE A 135 17.99 16.10 15.28
C ILE A 135 16.47 16.16 15.09
N MET A 136 15.90 15.10 14.50
CA MET A 136 14.48 15.02 14.15
C MET A 136 13.80 13.75 14.73
N PRO A 137 13.81 13.56 16.07
CA PRO A 137 13.34 12.32 16.70
C PRO A 137 11.83 12.08 16.51
N ILE A 138 11.01 13.13 16.50
CA ILE A 138 9.55 12.99 16.31
C ILE A 138 9.27 12.60 14.86
N SER A 139 9.88 13.31 13.90
CA SER A 139 9.78 12.96 12.48
C SER A 139 10.27 11.55 12.19
N PHE A 140 11.35 11.09 12.86
CA PHE A 140 11.82 9.71 12.78
C PHE A 140 10.77 8.72 13.25
N THR A 141 10.17 8.93 14.44
CA THR A 141 9.19 8.02 15.02
C THR A 141 7.97 7.86 14.09
N ILE A 142 7.44 8.96 13.58
CA ILE A 142 6.32 8.95 12.62
C ILE A 142 6.71 8.18 11.35
N THR A 143 7.91 8.46 10.79
CA THR A 143 8.41 7.79 9.59
C THR A 143 8.61 6.29 9.84
N LEU A 144 9.14 5.92 11.00
CA LEU A 144 9.36 4.51 11.37
C LEU A 144 8.04 3.75 11.39
N ILE A 145 7.05 4.22 12.15
CA ILE A 145 5.72 3.59 12.26
C ILE A 145 5.09 3.42 10.87
N THR A 146 5.04 4.48 10.09
CA THR A 146 4.34 4.49 8.81
C THR A 146 5.10 3.72 7.71
N SER A 147 6.43 3.70 7.74
CA SER A 147 7.23 2.89 6.81
C SER A 147 7.22 1.41 7.17
N LEU A 148 7.19 1.04 8.46
CA LEU A 148 7.02 -0.36 8.89
C LEU A 148 5.64 -0.87 8.51
N SER A 149 4.60 -0.03 8.62
CA SER A 149 3.27 -0.35 8.09
C SER A 149 3.30 -0.57 6.57
N MET A 150 3.94 0.33 5.82
CA MET A 150 4.12 0.19 4.37
C MET A 150 4.89 -1.09 4.02
N ALA A 151 5.88 -1.48 4.81
CA ALA A 151 6.63 -2.73 4.67
C ALA A 151 5.77 -3.97 4.92
N GLY A 152 4.68 -3.84 5.68
CA GLY A 152 3.83 -4.96 6.10
C GLY A 152 4.39 -5.69 7.32
N ILE A 153 4.84 -4.93 8.33
CA ILE A 153 5.38 -5.49 9.58
C ILE A 153 4.33 -5.35 10.69
N PRO A 154 4.07 -6.42 11.47
CA PRO A 154 3.22 -6.32 12.66
C PRO A 154 3.80 -5.33 13.68
N PRO A 155 2.99 -4.66 14.50
CA PRO A 155 1.54 -4.74 14.65
C PRO A 155 0.75 -3.71 13.82
N PHE A 156 1.32 -3.16 12.77
CA PHE A 156 0.74 -2.06 12.01
C PHE A 156 -0.30 -2.55 10.98
N ASN A 157 -1.25 -1.68 10.64
CA ASN A 157 -2.37 -1.98 9.76
C ASN A 157 -1.98 -2.51 8.36
N GLY A 158 -0.82 -2.09 7.84
CA GLY A 158 -0.31 -2.57 6.55
C GLY A 158 0.01 -4.06 6.51
N PHE A 159 0.33 -4.66 7.67
CA PHE A 159 0.57 -6.11 7.77
C PHE A 159 -0.69 -6.91 7.40
N LEU A 160 -1.82 -6.62 8.05
CA LEU A 160 -3.07 -7.36 7.84
C LEU A 160 -3.52 -7.34 6.37
N SER A 161 -3.47 -6.18 5.72
CA SER A 161 -3.88 -6.07 4.33
C SER A 161 -2.91 -6.76 3.36
N LYS A 162 -1.61 -6.81 3.68
CA LYS A 162 -0.62 -7.54 2.87
C LYS A 162 -0.67 -9.03 3.08
N GLU A 163 -0.94 -9.49 4.29
CA GLU A 163 -1.19 -10.89 4.59
C GLU A 163 -2.34 -11.41 3.73
N LYS A 164 -3.50 -10.74 3.77
CA LYS A 164 -4.66 -11.08 2.95
C LYS A 164 -4.39 -10.99 1.44
N PHE A 165 -3.59 -10.03 1.02
CA PHE A 165 -3.13 -9.95 -0.37
C PHE A 165 -2.34 -11.20 -0.78
N LEU A 166 -1.32 -11.59 0.00
CA LEU A 166 -0.49 -12.75 -0.35
C LEU A 166 -1.29 -14.05 -0.27
N GLU A 167 -2.17 -14.19 0.72
CA GLU A 167 -3.11 -15.30 0.84
C GLU A 167 -3.95 -15.43 -0.43
N SER A 168 -4.63 -14.36 -0.85
CA SER A 168 -5.44 -14.34 -2.08
C SER A 168 -4.63 -14.67 -3.35
N MET A 169 -3.39 -14.20 -3.44
CA MET A 169 -2.51 -14.48 -4.59
C MET A 169 -2.04 -15.94 -4.66
N ILE A 170 -1.94 -16.61 -3.51
CA ILE A 170 -1.58 -18.04 -3.45
C ILE A 170 -2.82 -18.89 -3.71
N GLU A 171 -3.93 -18.60 -3.05
CA GLU A 171 -5.14 -19.40 -3.14
C GLU A 171 -5.77 -19.36 -4.54
N VAL A 172 -5.64 -18.26 -5.26
CA VAL A 172 -6.19 -18.11 -6.60
C VAL A 172 -5.64 -19.14 -7.61
N THR A 173 -4.46 -19.71 -7.37
CA THR A 173 -3.89 -20.76 -8.22
C THR A 173 -4.63 -22.08 -8.15
N ASN A 174 -5.47 -22.29 -7.12
CA ASN A 174 -6.32 -23.46 -6.95
C ASN A 174 -7.61 -23.37 -7.78
N VAL A 175 -7.86 -22.23 -8.43
CA VAL A 175 -9.06 -21.99 -9.22
C VAL A 175 -8.78 -22.24 -10.69
N ASN A 176 -9.73 -22.88 -11.39
CA ASN A 176 -9.57 -23.25 -12.78
C ASN A 176 -9.16 -22.10 -13.71
N LEU A 177 -9.65 -20.89 -13.46
CA LEU A 177 -9.32 -19.71 -14.28
C LEU A 177 -7.84 -19.33 -14.22
N PHE A 178 -7.21 -19.48 -13.04
CA PHE A 178 -5.82 -19.14 -12.76
C PHE A 178 -4.97 -20.37 -12.40
N SER A 179 -5.35 -21.54 -12.90
CA SER A 179 -4.66 -22.79 -12.61
C SER A 179 -3.18 -22.76 -13.04
N LEU A 180 -2.39 -23.66 -12.49
CA LEU A 180 -0.97 -23.80 -12.81
C LEU A 180 -0.74 -24.06 -14.30
N ASP A 181 -1.69 -24.65 -15.00
CA ASP A 181 -1.64 -24.91 -16.44
C ASP A 181 -1.79 -23.63 -17.29
N THR A 182 -2.25 -22.52 -16.72
CA THR A 182 -2.58 -21.24 -17.39
C THR A 182 -1.66 -20.10 -17.02
N LEU A 183 -0.39 -20.28 -16.74
CA LEU A 183 0.52 -19.22 -16.26
C LEU A 183 0.12 -18.62 -14.89
N GLY A 184 -0.85 -19.21 -14.20
CA GLY A 184 -1.34 -18.75 -12.89
C GLY A 184 -0.24 -18.71 -11.82
N ILE A 185 0.78 -19.56 -11.93
CA ILE A 185 1.95 -19.57 -11.04
C ILE A 185 2.72 -18.24 -11.04
N LEU A 186 2.63 -17.43 -12.10
CA LEU A 186 3.27 -16.12 -12.16
C LEU A 186 2.62 -15.10 -11.21
N ILE A 187 1.37 -15.33 -10.82
CA ILE A 187 0.62 -14.45 -9.91
C ILE A 187 1.31 -14.39 -8.54
N PRO A 188 1.40 -15.50 -7.77
CA PRO A 188 2.05 -15.48 -6.47
C PRO A 188 3.55 -15.14 -6.55
N ILE A 189 4.27 -15.59 -7.57
CA ILE A 189 5.69 -15.26 -7.75
C ILE A 189 5.87 -13.75 -7.87
N THR A 190 5.09 -13.09 -8.73
CA THR A 190 5.17 -11.63 -8.93
C THR A 190 4.75 -10.88 -7.67
N ALA A 191 3.72 -11.35 -6.98
CA ALA A 191 3.24 -10.77 -5.72
C ALA A 191 4.31 -10.83 -4.61
N ILE A 192 4.98 -11.98 -4.46
CA ILE A 192 6.05 -12.17 -3.47
C ILE A 192 7.24 -11.26 -3.80
N ILE A 193 7.72 -11.25 -5.05
CA ILE A 193 8.84 -10.42 -5.45
C ILE A 193 8.52 -8.93 -5.26
N GLY A 194 7.32 -8.49 -5.65
CA GLY A 194 6.86 -7.12 -5.42
C GLY A 194 6.81 -6.75 -3.94
N SER A 195 6.39 -7.69 -3.09
CA SER A 195 6.37 -7.52 -1.62
C SER A 195 7.79 -7.40 -1.04
N VAL A 196 8.75 -8.20 -1.53
CA VAL A 196 10.17 -8.08 -1.14
C VAL A 196 10.72 -6.71 -1.51
N PHE A 197 10.49 -6.22 -2.72
CA PHE A 197 10.92 -4.86 -3.09
C PHE A 197 10.23 -3.79 -2.25
N THR A 198 8.96 -3.99 -1.87
CA THR A 198 8.26 -3.08 -0.96
C THR A 198 8.96 -2.98 0.38
N PHE A 199 9.37 -4.10 0.96
CA PHE A 199 10.16 -4.12 2.17
C PHE A 199 11.49 -3.38 1.99
N VAL A 200 12.23 -3.68 0.92
CA VAL A 200 13.54 -3.08 0.63
C VAL A 200 13.44 -1.54 0.55
N TYR A 201 12.53 -0.99 -0.26
CA TYR A 201 12.45 0.47 -0.38
C TYR A 201 11.94 1.14 0.90
N SER A 202 11.11 0.46 1.71
CA SER A 202 10.62 0.99 2.99
C SER A 202 11.75 1.11 4.01
N VAL A 203 12.57 0.08 4.17
CA VAL A 203 13.74 0.10 5.08
C VAL A 203 14.79 1.09 4.58
N ARG A 204 15.03 1.10 3.26
CA ARG A 204 15.96 2.06 2.65
C ARG A 204 15.53 3.51 2.89
N PHE A 205 14.23 3.81 2.80
CA PHE A 205 13.69 5.14 3.04
C PHE A 205 14.02 5.63 4.46
N ILE A 206 13.79 4.80 5.48
CA ILE A 206 14.13 5.12 6.87
C ILE A 206 15.65 5.30 7.02
N GLY A 207 16.43 4.31 6.54
CA GLY A 207 17.86 4.26 6.73
C GLY A 207 18.60 5.44 6.12
N GLN A 208 18.20 5.85 4.91
CA GLN A 208 18.88 6.93 4.19
C GLN A 208 18.59 8.32 4.77
N ILE A 209 17.47 8.53 5.43
CA ILE A 209 17.13 9.82 6.04
C ILE A 209 17.71 9.92 7.45
N PHE A 210 17.47 8.92 8.28
CA PHE A 210 17.64 9.05 9.72
C PHE A 210 18.87 8.34 10.29
N LEU A 211 19.34 7.27 9.62
CA LEU A 211 20.47 6.48 10.12
C LEU A 211 21.79 6.91 9.47
N GLY A 212 22.90 6.48 10.08
CA GLY A 212 24.25 6.81 9.63
C GLY A 212 24.80 8.10 10.23
N SER A 213 25.85 8.64 9.64
CA SER A 213 26.49 9.89 10.08
C SER A 213 25.72 11.12 9.59
N TYR A 214 25.61 12.12 10.45
CA TYR A 214 25.06 13.42 10.07
C TYR A 214 25.98 14.14 9.08
N LYS A 215 25.44 14.60 7.96
CA LYS A 215 26.19 15.18 6.83
C LYS A 215 25.93 16.69 6.75
N GLU A 216 26.29 17.45 7.79
CA GLU A 216 26.02 18.88 7.87
C GLU A 216 26.53 19.65 6.65
N ASP A 217 27.77 19.34 6.19
CA ASP A 217 28.42 19.99 5.05
C ASP A 217 27.69 19.81 3.71
N LYS A 218 26.82 18.82 3.60
CA LYS A 218 26.06 18.53 2.37
C LYS A 218 24.65 19.11 2.36
N LEU A 219 24.20 19.63 3.50
CA LEU A 219 22.86 20.18 3.63
C LEU A 219 22.84 21.67 3.24
N PRO A 220 21.89 22.11 2.41
CA PRO A 220 21.69 23.53 2.09
C PRO A 220 21.30 24.39 3.29
N LYS A 221 20.67 23.78 4.31
CA LYS A 221 20.23 24.43 5.54
C LYS A 221 20.64 23.58 6.75
N LYS A 222 20.89 24.24 7.89
CA LYS A 222 21.08 23.53 9.14
C LYS A 222 19.79 22.80 9.54
N ALA A 223 19.89 21.48 9.66
CA ALA A 223 18.72 20.65 9.98
C ALA A 223 18.17 20.98 11.38
N HIS A 224 16.86 20.99 11.50
CA HIS A 224 16.11 21.13 12.75
C HIS A 224 14.84 20.29 12.69
N GLU A 225 14.23 19.99 13.83
CA GLU A 225 12.96 19.27 13.86
C GLU A 225 11.86 20.02 13.08
N VAL A 226 10.95 19.29 12.49
CA VAL A 226 9.79 19.86 11.79
C VAL A 226 8.93 20.66 12.75
N SER A 227 8.40 21.79 12.30
CA SER A 227 7.52 22.63 13.11
C SER A 227 6.36 21.81 13.74
N PRO A 228 6.02 22.03 15.01
CA PRO A 228 4.94 21.29 15.69
C PRO A 228 3.61 21.31 14.94
N LEU A 229 3.24 22.42 14.32
CA LEU A 229 2.03 22.54 13.51
C LEU A 229 2.03 21.61 12.29
N MET A 230 3.19 21.40 11.68
CA MET A 230 3.33 20.49 10.54
C MET A 230 3.38 19.03 10.97
N LEU A 231 3.67 18.73 12.24
CA LEU A 231 3.72 17.37 12.78
C LEU A 231 2.34 16.84 13.22
N ILE A 232 1.36 17.71 13.50
CA ILE A 232 0.03 17.30 14.00
C ILE A 232 -0.62 16.31 13.04
N SER A 233 -0.75 16.67 11.76
CA SER A 233 -1.46 15.83 10.78
C SER A 233 -0.78 14.47 10.54
N PRO A 234 0.54 14.37 10.29
CA PRO A 234 1.18 13.07 10.15
C PRO A 234 1.21 12.25 11.44
N SER A 235 1.21 12.89 12.63
CA SER A 235 1.08 12.19 13.92
C SER A 235 -0.28 11.53 14.07
N ILE A 236 -1.36 12.22 13.74
CA ILE A 236 -2.72 11.64 13.76
C ILE A 236 -2.78 10.41 12.84
N LEU A 237 -2.24 10.51 11.63
CA LEU A 237 -2.23 9.37 10.69
C LEU A 237 -1.36 8.21 11.19
N ALA A 238 -0.23 8.48 11.84
CA ALA A 238 0.60 7.44 12.45
C ALA A 238 -0.11 6.73 13.62
N ILE A 239 -0.87 7.47 14.42
CA ILE A 239 -1.73 6.89 15.47
C ILE A 239 -2.81 6.00 14.84
N LEU A 240 -3.47 6.44 13.76
CA LEU A 240 -4.45 5.63 13.05
C LEU A 240 -3.84 4.35 12.46
N VAL A 241 -2.60 4.38 11.99
CA VAL A 241 -1.86 3.19 11.54
C VAL A 241 -1.77 2.13 12.64
N ILE A 242 -1.48 2.56 13.88
CA ILE A 242 -1.40 1.66 15.06
C ILE A 242 -2.80 1.18 15.45
N VAL A 243 -3.76 2.10 15.56
CA VAL A 243 -5.14 1.78 15.99
C VAL A 243 -5.79 0.77 15.04
N PHE A 244 -5.70 0.98 13.73
CA PHE A 244 -6.28 0.07 12.74
C PHE A 244 -5.50 -1.26 12.62
N GLY A 245 -4.23 -1.29 13.03
CA GLY A 245 -3.46 -2.52 13.13
C GLY A 245 -3.84 -3.39 14.33
N LEU A 246 -4.09 -2.75 15.48
CA LEU A 246 -4.46 -3.45 16.72
C LEU A 246 -5.95 -3.76 16.81
N PHE A 247 -6.79 -2.94 16.20
CA PHE A 247 -8.26 -3.04 16.26
C PHE A 247 -8.88 -2.98 14.85
N PRO A 248 -8.61 -3.98 13.99
CA PRO A 248 -9.11 -3.99 12.60
C PRO A 248 -10.65 -4.02 12.53
N ALA A 249 -11.33 -4.57 13.54
CA ALA A 249 -12.77 -4.61 13.64
C ALA A 249 -13.46 -3.24 13.56
N ILE A 250 -12.75 -2.16 13.92
CA ILE A 250 -13.27 -0.78 13.78
C ILE A 250 -13.56 -0.46 12.30
N LEU A 251 -12.75 -0.96 11.38
CA LEU A 251 -12.93 -0.72 9.95
C LEU A 251 -13.82 -1.77 9.29
N SER A 252 -13.74 -3.04 9.72
CA SER A 252 -14.44 -4.15 9.03
C SER A 252 -15.94 -3.92 8.99
N GLY A 253 -16.60 -3.84 10.12
CA GLY A 253 -18.06 -3.73 10.19
C GLY A 253 -18.63 -2.38 9.75
N SER A 254 -17.89 -1.28 9.95
CA SER A 254 -18.41 0.07 9.68
C SER A 254 -18.17 0.56 8.24
N ILE A 255 -17.11 0.11 7.59
CA ILE A 255 -16.69 0.65 6.28
C ILE A 255 -16.49 -0.46 5.26
N ILE A 256 -15.74 -1.53 5.60
CA ILE A 256 -15.31 -2.52 4.62
C ILE A 256 -16.47 -3.40 4.17
N GLU A 257 -17.21 -4.00 5.10
CA GLU A 257 -18.37 -4.84 4.77
C GLU A 257 -19.42 -4.09 3.93
N PRO A 258 -19.88 -2.88 4.30
CA PRO A 258 -20.80 -2.12 3.46
C PRO A 258 -20.23 -1.82 2.07
N ALA A 259 -18.92 -1.54 1.96
CA ALA A 259 -18.30 -1.24 0.68
C ALA A 259 -18.15 -2.50 -0.21
N VAL A 260 -17.77 -3.64 0.36
CA VAL A 260 -17.73 -4.93 -0.34
C VAL A 260 -19.11 -5.30 -0.85
N ASN A 261 -20.14 -5.19 -0.01
CA ASN A 261 -21.53 -5.45 -0.39
C ASN A 261 -22.03 -4.52 -1.50
N ALA A 262 -21.63 -3.24 -1.45
CA ALA A 262 -21.99 -2.26 -2.49
C ALA A 262 -21.35 -2.55 -3.86
N ILE A 263 -20.16 -3.16 -3.86
CA ILE A 263 -19.47 -3.58 -5.10
C ILE A 263 -20.00 -4.94 -5.56
N GLY A 264 -20.13 -5.91 -4.63
CA GLY A 264 -20.39 -7.31 -4.93
C GLY A 264 -21.85 -7.68 -5.06
N GLN A 265 -22.81 -6.81 -4.67
CA GLN A 265 -24.25 -7.15 -4.56
C GLN A 265 -24.52 -8.41 -3.73
N THR A 266 -23.59 -8.79 -2.87
CA THR A 266 -23.69 -10.01 -2.04
C THR A 266 -24.36 -9.67 -0.72
N THR A 267 -25.51 -10.29 -0.47
CA THR A 267 -26.35 -10.02 0.72
C THR A 267 -25.89 -10.72 1.99
N ASN A 268 -24.87 -11.58 1.98
CA ASN A 268 -24.56 -12.48 3.12
C ASN A 268 -23.07 -12.77 3.35
N SER A 269 -22.13 -11.88 3.02
CA SER A 269 -20.73 -12.13 3.35
C SER A 269 -20.29 -11.31 4.56
N THR A 270 -19.99 -11.96 5.66
CA THR A 270 -19.23 -11.37 6.78
C THR A 270 -17.75 -11.38 6.45
N ALA A 271 -17.10 -10.22 6.48
CA ALA A 271 -15.65 -10.13 6.36
C ALA A 271 -15.00 -10.60 7.67
N GLU A 272 -14.40 -11.79 7.67
CA GLU A 272 -13.61 -12.29 8.80
C GLU A 272 -12.16 -11.75 8.71
N PHE A 273 -11.70 -11.15 9.81
CA PHE A 273 -10.31 -10.70 10.02
C PHE A 273 -9.66 -11.46 11.16
#